data_cc7c8db1c229eac0737f5f294e6713ff
#
_entry.id   cc7c8db1c229eac0737f5f294e6713ff
#
_cell.length_a   1.000
_cell.length_b   1.000
_cell.length_c   1.000
_cell.angle_alpha   90.00
_cell.angle_beta   90.00
_cell.angle_gamma   90.00
#
_symmetry.space_group_name_H-M   'P 1'
#
loop_
_entity.id
_entity.type
_entity.pdbx_description
1 polymer ?
#
loop_
_entity_poly.entity_id
_entity_poly.type
_entity_poly.pdbx_seq_one_letter_code
_entity_poly.pdbx_strand_id
1 'polypeptide(L)'
;MTAEPEVHVVGVSLDCADPAELAEFYLGLLGGRLLWSRPTSVGVQTPGLLLIPQRVADYRPPSWPGSSVVHLDLTAGSELDAAERRAVALGARAVNPQPDSRWRVLLDPAGHPFCITTMTPEV
;
A
#
# COMPACT_ATOMS: atom_id res chain seq x y z
N MET A 1 -36.28 -6.00 20.93
CA MET A 1 -35.20 -6.68 20.20
C MET A 1 -34.18 -5.65 19.76
N THR A 2 -32.90 -5.89 20.07
CA THR A 2 -31.83 -4.97 19.70
C THR A 2 -31.19 -5.47 18.41
N ALA A 3 -31.14 -4.62 17.41
CA ALA A 3 -30.44 -4.96 16.17
C ALA A 3 -28.93 -5.04 16.42
N GLU A 4 -28.26 -5.99 15.77
CA GLU A 4 -26.81 -6.04 15.80
C GLU A 4 -26.24 -4.82 15.06
N PRO A 5 -25.20 -4.17 15.60
CA PRO A 5 -24.56 -3.09 14.86
C PRO A 5 -23.93 -3.61 13.59
N GLU A 6 -24.04 -2.82 12.52
CA GLU A 6 -23.34 -3.11 11.29
C GLU A 6 -21.90 -2.65 11.40
N VAL A 7 -20.98 -3.51 10.99
CA VAL A 7 -19.54 -3.22 11.02
C VAL A 7 -18.99 -3.23 9.60
N HIS A 8 -18.30 -2.17 9.25
CA HIS A 8 -17.76 -2.00 7.90
C HIS A 8 -16.28 -1.67 7.96
N VAL A 9 -15.55 -2.09 6.95
CA VAL A 9 -14.15 -1.67 6.79
C VAL A 9 -14.14 -0.24 6.27
N VAL A 10 -13.45 0.65 6.99
CA VAL A 10 -13.26 2.04 6.56
C VAL A 10 -11.99 2.17 5.73
N GLY A 11 -10.91 1.55 6.15
CA GLY A 11 -9.65 1.68 5.45
C GLY A 11 -8.56 0.82 6.07
N VAL A 12 -7.36 0.98 5.57
CA VAL A 12 -6.16 0.29 6.05
C VAL A 12 -5.16 1.34 6.51
N SER A 13 -4.70 1.20 7.75
CA SER A 13 -3.65 2.07 8.27
C SER A 13 -2.29 1.43 8.04
N LEU A 14 -1.33 2.23 7.61
CA LEU A 14 0.05 1.82 7.38
C LEU A 14 0.96 2.64 8.29
N ASP A 15 1.63 1.98 9.20
CA ASP A 15 2.56 2.67 10.10
C ASP A 15 3.78 3.16 9.33
N CYS A 16 4.28 4.33 9.70
CA CYS A 16 5.43 4.94 9.02
C CYS A 16 6.07 6.00 9.90
N ALA A 17 7.23 6.49 9.46
CA ALA A 17 7.86 7.64 10.09
C ALA A 17 7.31 8.96 9.54
N ASP A 18 7.00 9.00 8.26
CA ASP A 18 6.58 10.20 7.54
C ASP A 18 5.28 9.93 6.75
N PRO A 19 4.12 10.25 7.32
CA PRO A 19 2.84 10.01 6.65
C PRO A 19 2.69 10.74 5.31
N ALA A 20 3.23 11.95 5.20
CA ALA A 20 3.12 12.71 3.96
C ALA A 20 3.89 12.03 2.82
N GLU A 21 5.09 11.53 3.09
CA GLU A 21 5.89 10.82 2.10
C GLU A 21 5.18 9.56 1.62
N LEU A 22 4.68 8.76 2.56
CA LEU A 22 3.99 7.52 2.21
C LEU A 22 2.69 7.79 1.45
N ALA A 23 1.96 8.83 1.86
CA ALA A 23 0.74 9.24 1.16
C ALA A 23 1.03 9.68 -0.27
N GLU A 24 2.09 10.46 -0.50
CA GLU A 24 2.47 10.88 -1.85
C GLU A 24 2.79 9.68 -2.74
N PHE A 25 3.49 8.70 -2.19
CA PHE A 25 3.80 7.48 -2.94
C PHE A 25 2.52 6.80 -3.44
N TYR A 26 1.59 6.51 -2.53
CA TYR A 26 0.38 5.79 -2.92
C TYR A 26 -0.57 6.63 -3.77
N LEU A 27 -0.63 7.94 -3.52
CA LEU A 27 -1.41 8.84 -4.36
C LEU A 27 -0.87 8.84 -5.80
N GLY A 28 0.46 8.86 -5.95
CA GLY A 28 1.09 8.80 -7.27
C GLY A 28 0.90 7.47 -7.97
N LEU A 29 0.97 6.36 -7.21
CA LEU A 29 0.85 5.02 -7.78
C LEU A 29 -0.59 4.63 -8.11
N LEU A 30 -1.52 4.91 -7.20
CA LEU A 30 -2.90 4.42 -7.29
C LEU A 30 -3.89 5.48 -7.76
N GLY A 31 -3.52 6.75 -7.67
CA GLY A 31 -4.46 7.84 -7.92
C GLY A 31 -5.40 8.05 -6.74
N GLY A 32 -6.31 9.00 -6.89
CA GLY A 32 -7.25 9.34 -5.86
C GLY A 32 -7.07 10.74 -5.33
N ARG A 33 -7.38 10.94 -4.06
CA ARG A 33 -7.29 12.27 -3.44
C ARG A 33 -6.97 12.16 -1.95
N LEU A 34 -6.40 13.24 -1.41
CA LEU A 34 -6.22 13.36 0.03
C LEU A 34 -7.55 13.74 0.68
N LEU A 35 -7.93 13.01 1.74
CA LEU A 35 -9.09 13.37 2.55
C LEU A 35 -8.71 14.24 3.73
N TRP A 36 -7.53 14.02 4.31
CA TRP A 36 -6.97 14.88 5.34
C TRP A 36 -5.44 14.75 5.34
N SER A 37 -4.80 15.76 5.89
CA SER A 37 -3.36 15.77 6.07
C SER A 37 -3.05 16.40 7.41
N ARG A 38 -2.53 15.61 8.34
CA ARG A 38 -2.14 16.03 9.69
C ARG A 38 -0.74 15.50 9.98
N PRO A 39 -0.04 16.07 10.95
CA PRO A 39 1.29 15.56 11.32
C PRO A 39 1.30 14.08 11.71
N THR A 40 0.19 13.57 12.27
CA THR A 40 0.10 12.20 12.77
C THR A 40 -0.49 11.22 11.78
N SER A 41 -1.24 11.69 10.78
CA SER A 41 -1.82 10.80 9.77
C SER A 41 -2.26 11.57 8.54
N VAL A 42 -2.28 10.87 7.43
CA VAL A 42 -2.80 11.38 6.15
C VAL A 42 -3.78 10.35 5.61
N GLY A 43 -4.93 10.80 5.14
CA GLY A 43 -5.91 9.91 4.52
C GLY A 43 -5.86 10.03 3.01
N VAL A 44 -5.61 8.92 2.33
CA VAL A 44 -5.57 8.85 0.86
C VAL A 44 -6.71 7.98 0.39
N GLN A 45 -7.72 8.57 -0.24
CA GLN A 45 -8.78 7.81 -0.87
C GLN A 45 -8.34 7.40 -2.25
N THR A 46 -7.96 6.14 -2.38
CA THR A 46 -7.68 5.55 -3.69
C THR A 46 -8.98 4.98 -4.28
N PRO A 47 -9.01 4.65 -5.56
CA PRO A 47 -10.14 3.89 -6.08
C PRO A 47 -10.29 2.58 -5.32
N GLY A 48 -11.40 2.43 -4.60
CA GLY A 48 -11.75 1.20 -3.89
C GLY A 48 -11.16 1.02 -2.50
N LEU A 49 -10.25 1.87 -2.03
CA LEU A 49 -9.62 1.68 -0.73
C LEU A 49 -9.12 3.00 -0.14
N LEU A 50 -9.45 3.23 1.12
CA LEU A 50 -8.86 4.32 1.90
C LEU A 50 -7.59 3.81 2.57
N LEU A 51 -6.46 4.45 2.28
CA LEU A 51 -5.19 4.19 2.95
C LEU A 51 -4.88 5.32 3.92
N ILE A 52 -4.40 4.95 5.10
CA ILE A 52 -4.14 5.91 6.17
C ILE A 52 -2.70 5.74 6.66
N PRO A 53 -1.72 6.36 5.99
CA PRO A 53 -0.38 6.47 6.55
C PRO A 53 -0.44 7.12 7.92
N GLN A 54 0.12 6.44 8.93
CA GLN A 54 0.03 6.85 10.32
C GLN A 54 1.42 6.91 10.93
N ARG A 55 1.76 8.05 11.54
CA ARG A 55 3.04 8.23 12.17
C ARG A 55 3.14 7.41 13.46
N VAL A 56 4.23 6.67 13.58
CA VAL A 56 4.57 5.90 14.78
C VAL A 56 5.95 6.36 15.25
N ALA A 57 6.05 6.71 16.54
CA ALA A 57 7.33 7.06 17.12
C ALA A 57 8.26 5.84 17.06
N ASP A 58 9.54 6.08 16.73
CA ASP A 58 10.54 5.01 16.61
C ASP A 58 10.13 3.93 15.62
N TYR A 59 9.52 4.33 14.53
CA TYR A 59 9.05 3.40 13.51
C TYR A 59 10.17 2.51 12.99
N ARG A 60 9.89 1.21 12.90
CA ARG A 60 10.77 0.22 12.29
C ARG A 60 10.02 -0.50 11.16
N PRO A 61 10.63 -0.60 9.96
CA PRO A 61 10.00 -1.33 8.86
C PRO A 61 9.76 -2.80 9.23
N PRO A 62 8.71 -3.42 8.68
CA PRO A 62 8.52 -4.86 8.84
C PRO A 62 9.65 -5.64 8.15
N SER A 63 9.90 -6.85 8.62
CA SER A 63 10.87 -7.75 7.99
C SER A 63 10.27 -8.39 6.74
N TRP A 64 11.03 -8.43 5.66
CA TRP A 64 10.63 -9.15 4.45
C TRP A 64 11.81 -9.96 3.88
N PRO A 65 11.61 -11.24 3.56
CA PRO A 65 10.46 -12.06 3.96
C PRO A 65 10.49 -12.32 5.46
N GLY A 66 9.34 -12.51 6.09
CA GLY A 66 9.31 -12.80 7.51
C GLY A 66 8.01 -12.46 8.17
N SER A 67 8.05 -11.59 9.17
CA SER A 67 6.94 -11.35 10.09
C SER A 67 5.78 -10.54 9.55
N SER A 68 5.85 -9.98 8.36
CA SER A 68 4.73 -9.25 7.78
C SER A 68 3.63 -10.22 7.40
N VAL A 69 2.43 -9.96 7.89
CA VAL A 69 1.28 -10.86 7.70
C VAL A 69 0.20 -10.26 6.83
N VAL A 70 0.25 -8.95 6.60
CA VAL A 70 -0.71 -8.25 5.74
C VAL A 70 0.06 -7.41 4.74
N HIS A 71 -0.30 -7.54 3.48
CA HIS A 71 0.25 -6.69 2.44
C HIS A 71 -0.83 -6.39 1.40
N LEU A 72 -0.64 -5.31 0.67
CA LEU A 72 -1.54 -4.96 -0.42
C LEU A 72 -1.18 -5.76 -1.66
N ASP A 73 -2.19 -6.21 -2.37
CA ASP A 73 -2.04 -6.81 -3.68
C ASP A 73 -2.68 -5.87 -4.70
N LEU A 74 -1.87 -5.37 -5.61
CA LEU A 74 -2.29 -4.43 -6.64
C LEU A 74 -2.31 -5.15 -7.97
N THR A 75 -3.18 -4.73 -8.88
CA THR A 75 -3.16 -5.27 -10.22
C THR A 75 -2.81 -4.20 -11.25
N ALA A 76 -2.01 -4.60 -12.21
CA ALA A 76 -1.67 -3.76 -13.35
C ALA A 76 -2.16 -4.40 -14.67
N GLY A 77 -3.07 -5.36 -14.59
CA GLY A 77 -3.49 -6.13 -15.75
C GLY A 77 -2.29 -6.82 -16.39
N SER A 78 -2.05 -6.60 -17.67
CA SER A 78 -0.92 -7.19 -18.38
C SER A 78 0.38 -6.37 -18.28
N GLU A 79 0.36 -5.22 -17.58
CA GLU A 79 1.43 -4.22 -17.59
C GLU A 79 2.37 -4.34 -16.37
N LEU A 80 2.79 -5.56 -16.05
CA LEU A 80 3.56 -5.83 -14.84
C LEU A 80 4.90 -5.09 -14.80
N ASP A 81 5.65 -5.12 -15.89
CA ASP A 81 6.97 -4.47 -15.95
C ASP A 81 6.85 -2.94 -15.88
N ALA A 82 5.88 -2.37 -16.59
CA ALA A 82 5.67 -0.93 -16.57
C ALA A 82 5.22 -0.45 -15.19
N ALA A 83 4.36 -1.22 -14.52
CA ALA A 83 3.90 -0.89 -13.17
C ALA A 83 5.05 -0.96 -12.17
N GLU A 84 5.92 -1.95 -12.26
CA GLU A 84 7.10 -2.03 -11.41
C GLU A 84 8.00 -0.81 -11.61
N ARG A 85 8.29 -0.44 -12.84
CA ARG A 85 9.12 0.73 -13.14
C ARG A 85 8.52 2.01 -12.57
N ARG A 86 7.21 2.17 -12.69
CA ARG A 86 6.54 3.36 -12.14
C ARG A 86 6.63 3.37 -10.62
N ALA A 87 6.37 2.25 -9.96
CA ALA A 87 6.47 2.18 -8.51
C ALA A 87 7.87 2.52 -8.02
N VAL A 88 8.90 2.00 -8.69
CA VAL A 88 10.31 2.30 -8.35
C VAL A 88 10.61 3.79 -8.58
N ALA A 89 10.11 4.37 -9.66
CA ALA A 89 10.30 5.79 -9.93
C ALA A 89 9.65 6.68 -8.85
N LEU A 90 8.58 6.19 -8.21
CA LEU A 90 7.89 6.91 -7.14
C LEU A 90 8.53 6.69 -5.75
N GLY A 91 9.45 5.75 -5.62
CA GLY A 91 10.18 5.52 -4.37
C GLY A 91 10.14 4.11 -3.81
N ALA A 92 9.48 3.17 -4.49
CA ALA A 92 9.49 1.78 -4.07
C ALA A 92 10.81 1.09 -4.41
N ARG A 93 11.08 -0.03 -3.75
CA ARG A 93 12.22 -0.88 -4.04
C ARG A 93 11.74 -2.29 -4.38
N ALA A 94 12.15 -2.80 -5.53
CA ALA A 94 11.87 -4.19 -5.89
C ALA A 94 12.75 -5.11 -5.04
N VAL A 95 12.18 -6.20 -4.51
CA VAL A 95 12.98 -7.21 -3.81
C VAL A 95 13.77 -8.03 -4.83
N ASN A 96 14.90 -8.58 -4.41
CA ASN A 96 15.78 -9.36 -5.27
C ASN A 96 16.35 -10.55 -4.49
N PRO A 97 16.13 -11.80 -4.93
CA PRO A 97 15.40 -12.20 -6.13
C PRO A 97 13.88 -12.10 -5.97
N GLN A 98 13.17 -12.04 -7.08
CA GLN A 98 11.71 -12.10 -7.06
C GLN A 98 11.26 -13.54 -6.82
N PRO A 99 10.22 -13.75 -6.00
CA PRO A 99 9.79 -15.11 -5.67
C PRO A 99 9.06 -15.84 -6.81
N ASP A 100 8.45 -15.08 -7.73
CA ASP A 100 7.67 -15.67 -8.82
C ASP A 100 7.60 -14.70 -9.99
N SER A 101 7.49 -15.22 -11.21
CA SER A 101 7.41 -14.39 -12.42
C SER A 101 6.02 -13.81 -12.68
N ARG A 102 4.99 -14.33 -11.99
CA ARG A 102 3.60 -13.91 -12.22
C ARG A 102 3.22 -12.67 -11.45
N TRP A 103 4.02 -12.28 -10.47
CA TRP A 103 3.83 -11.05 -9.71
C TRP A 103 5.18 -10.47 -9.32
N ARG A 104 5.18 -9.24 -8.85
CA ARG A 104 6.37 -8.56 -8.33
C ARG A 104 6.12 -8.15 -6.89
N VAL A 105 7.10 -8.41 -6.04
CA VAL A 105 7.10 -7.94 -4.66
C VAL A 105 7.99 -6.69 -4.58
N LEU A 106 7.44 -5.64 -4.01
CA LEU A 106 8.18 -4.39 -3.77
C LEU A 106 7.99 -3.96 -2.33
N LEU A 107 8.86 -3.06 -1.88
CA LEU A 107 8.72 -2.40 -0.60
C LEU A 107 8.38 -0.93 -0.85
N ASP A 108 7.39 -0.41 -0.15
CA ASP A 108 7.05 1.01 -0.26
C ASP A 108 8.08 1.87 0.50
N PRO A 109 7.99 3.21 0.45
CA PRO A 109 8.97 4.06 1.14
C PRO A 109 9.08 3.85 2.65
N ALA A 110 8.06 3.28 3.28
CA ALA A 110 8.11 2.91 4.69
C ALA A 110 8.60 1.48 4.92
N GLY A 111 8.87 0.73 3.84
CA GLY A 111 9.34 -0.64 3.91
C GLY A 111 8.24 -1.69 4.00
N HIS A 112 6.97 -1.32 3.84
CA HIS A 112 5.90 -2.31 3.78
C HIS A 112 5.93 -3.06 2.46
N PRO A 113 5.85 -4.39 2.49
CA PRO A 113 5.74 -5.16 1.25
C PRO A 113 4.38 -4.95 0.60
N PHE A 114 4.39 -4.89 -0.72
CA PHE A 114 3.18 -4.97 -1.53
C PHE A 114 3.50 -5.73 -2.80
N CYS A 115 2.47 -6.29 -3.41
CA CYS A 115 2.63 -7.06 -4.63
C CYS A 115 1.91 -6.37 -5.77
N ILE A 116 2.49 -6.46 -6.96
CA ILE A 116 1.80 -6.11 -8.20
C ILE A 116 1.61 -7.41 -8.96
N THR A 117 0.39 -7.70 -9.33
CA THR A 117 0.00 -8.94 -10.00
C THR A 117 -0.68 -8.64 -11.32
N THR A 118 -0.79 -9.66 -12.15
CA THR A 118 -1.59 -9.59 -13.39
C THR A 118 -3.02 -10.07 -13.19
N MET A 119 -3.35 -10.50 -11.96
CA MET A 119 -4.69 -10.98 -11.65
C MET A 119 -5.70 -9.85 -11.76
N THR A 120 -6.82 -10.12 -12.44
CA THR A 120 -7.95 -9.19 -12.51
C THR A 120 -9.11 -9.86 -11.78
N PRO A 121 -9.52 -9.32 -10.63
CA PRO A 121 -10.64 -9.94 -9.92
C PRO A 121 -11.93 -9.78 -10.70
N GLU A 122 -12.72 -10.83 -10.70
CA GLU A 122 -14.08 -10.77 -11.21
C GLU A 122 -15.01 -10.20 -10.15
N VAL A 123 -15.87 -9.30 -10.56
CA VAL A 123 -16.78 -8.61 -9.65
C VAL A 123 -18.20 -9.09 -9.89
#